data_13f6fd2ded296d7f30659d344c00c55f
#
_entry.id   13f6fd2ded296d7f30659d344c00c55f
#
_cell.length_a   1.000
_cell.length_b   1.000
_cell.length_c   1.000
_cell.angle_alpha   90.00
_cell.angle_beta   90.00
_cell.angle_gamma   90.00
#
_symmetry.space_group_name_H-M   'P 1'
#
loop_
_entity.id
_entity.type
_entity.pdbx_description
1 polymer ?
#
loop_
_entity_poly.entity_id
_entity_poly.type
_entity_poly.pdbx_seq_one_letter_code
_entity_poly.pdbx_strand_id
1 'polypeptide(L)'
;MKLFEQAGRNPAYATPEVAYANAGVCARGAGNLLRAEDMFRKALAIRADYPDALLQMADLSLARGSALAARAFLERYFVGARVSPESLLLGVRIEHKMGDRAAEDRYADRLEKDFADSDATRQLREGAGAK
;
A
#
# COMPACT_ATOMS: atom_id res chain seq x y z
N MET A 1 7.98 18.70 7.88
CA MET A 1 8.66 17.64 8.62
C MET A 1 8.94 17.96 10.07
N LYS A 2 8.94 19.24 10.43
CA LYS A 2 9.14 19.63 11.82
C LYS A 2 8.09 19.02 12.74
N LEU A 3 6.85 18.94 12.29
CA LEU A 3 5.78 18.33 13.06
C LEU A 3 6.06 16.85 13.36
N PHE A 4 6.55 16.12 12.37
CA PHE A 4 6.88 14.71 12.55
C PHE A 4 8.09 14.52 13.44
N GLU A 5 9.06 15.42 13.40
CA GLU A 5 10.21 15.38 14.29
C GLU A 5 9.78 15.55 15.75
N GLN A 6 8.86 16.47 16.00
CA GLN A 6 8.33 16.67 17.35
C GLN A 6 7.56 15.44 17.82
N ALA A 7 6.72 14.88 16.97
CA ALA A 7 5.97 13.68 17.29
C ALA A 7 6.92 12.51 17.56
N GLY A 8 7.99 12.37 16.78
CA GLY A 8 8.96 11.31 16.95
C GLY A 8 9.73 11.38 18.25
N ARG A 9 9.85 12.56 18.84
CA ARG A 9 10.53 12.74 20.12
C ARG A 9 9.64 12.45 21.31
N ASN A 10 8.34 12.38 21.11
CA ASN A 10 7.39 12.07 22.17
C ASN A 10 6.99 10.60 22.04
N PRO A 11 7.41 9.72 22.95
CA PRO A 11 7.13 8.29 22.84
C PRO A 11 5.65 7.95 22.85
N ALA A 12 4.79 8.87 23.28
CA ALA A 12 3.35 8.64 23.23
C ALA A 12 2.76 8.80 21.81
N TYR A 13 3.51 9.44 20.90
CA TYR A 13 2.98 9.77 19.58
C TYR A 13 3.53 8.92 18.45
N ALA A 14 4.82 8.75 18.38
CA ALA A 14 5.38 8.08 17.21
C ALA A 14 6.67 7.37 17.55
N THR A 15 6.78 6.18 17.00
CA THR A 15 8.02 5.45 16.93
C THR A 15 8.76 5.87 15.65
N PRO A 16 10.06 5.58 15.53
CA PRO A 16 10.82 5.96 14.31
C PRO A 16 10.20 5.44 13.02
N GLU A 17 9.68 4.21 13.00
CA GLU A 17 9.06 3.68 11.78
C GLU A 17 7.81 4.46 11.37
N VAL A 18 7.02 4.93 12.33
CA VAL A 18 5.84 5.76 12.05
C VAL A 18 6.28 7.11 11.46
N ALA A 19 7.32 7.71 12.05
CA ALA A 19 7.83 8.99 11.55
C ALA A 19 8.34 8.87 10.12
N TYR A 20 9.09 7.82 9.80
CA TYR A 20 9.57 7.58 8.44
C TYR A 20 8.42 7.33 7.47
N ALA A 21 7.44 6.54 7.86
CA ALA A 21 6.28 6.27 7.00
C ALA A 21 5.50 7.56 6.71
N ASN A 22 5.31 8.41 7.73
CA ASN A 22 4.65 9.70 7.53
C ASN A 22 5.44 10.59 6.59
N ALA A 23 6.77 10.61 6.73
CA ALA A 23 7.64 11.35 5.82
C ALA A 23 7.53 10.82 4.39
N GLY A 24 7.41 9.51 4.23
CA GLY A 24 7.20 8.88 2.93
C GLY A 24 5.89 9.30 2.28
N VAL A 25 4.82 9.33 3.04
CA VAL A 25 3.51 9.78 2.55
C VAL A 25 3.58 11.22 2.10
N CYS A 26 4.22 12.08 2.89
CA CYS A 26 4.39 13.49 2.53
C CYS A 26 5.21 13.64 1.24
N ALA A 27 6.30 12.91 1.11
CA ALA A 27 7.15 12.96 -0.07
C ALA A 27 6.37 12.50 -1.31
N ARG A 28 5.58 11.44 -1.17
CA ARG A 28 4.74 10.94 -2.26
C ARG A 28 3.72 11.97 -2.69
N GLY A 29 3.06 12.62 -1.73
CA GLY A 29 2.09 13.68 -2.01
C GLY A 29 2.70 14.87 -2.73
N ALA A 30 3.99 15.13 -2.48
CA ALA A 30 4.73 16.20 -3.16
C ALA A 30 5.30 15.74 -4.53
N GLY A 31 5.07 14.50 -4.92
CA GLY A 31 5.56 13.98 -6.19
C GLY A 31 7.00 13.48 -6.16
N ASN A 32 7.61 13.45 -4.99
CA ASN A 32 8.99 12.98 -4.86
C ASN A 32 9.01 11.49 -4.54
N LEU A 33 8.90 10.67 -5.59
CA LEU A 33 8.74 9.23 -5.42
C LEU A 33 10.02 8.55 -4.93
N LEU A 34 11.20 9.05 -5.32
CA LEU A 34 12.47 8.49 -4.83
C LEU A 34 12.63 8.69 -3.33
N ARG A 35 12.29 9.89 -2.85
CA ARG A 35 12.35 10.17 -1.42
C ARG A 35 11.30 9.37 -0.66
N ALA A 36 10.10 9.23 -1.23
CA ALA A 36 9.04 8.43 -0.62
C ALA A 36 9.51 7.00 -0.43
N GLU A 37 10.09 6.40 -1.46
CA GLU A 37 10.60 5.04 -1.39
C GLU A 37 11.69 4.91 -0.32
N ASP A 38 12.62 5.87 -0.27
CA ASP A 38 13.69 5.86 0.74
C ASP A 38 13.12 5.90 2.15
N MET A 39 12.13 6.73 2.39
CA MET A 39 11.51 6.85 3.70
C MET A 39 10.78 5.57 4.10
N PHE A 40 10.04 4.97 3.17
CA PHE A 40 9.34 3.72 3.46
C PHE A 40 10.32 2.57 3.71
N ARG A 41 11.44 2.53 2.98
CA ARG A 41 12.47 1.52 3.23
C ARG A 41 13.10 1.69 4.59
N LYS A 42 13.31 2.92 5.04
CA LYS A 42 13.82 3.19 6.40
C LYS A 42 12.83 2.72 7.45
N ALA A 43 11.54 2.95 7.24
CA ALA A 43 10.51 2.45 8.14
C ALA A 43 10.56 0.92 8.23
N LEU A 44 10.69 0.25 7.08
CA LEU A 44 10.74 -1.22 7.03
C LEU A 44 12.05 -1.78 7.57
N ALA A 45 13.14 -1.01 7.54
CA ALA A 45 14.40 -1.43 8.16
C ALA A 45 14.26 -1.49 9.68
N ILE A 46 13.42 -0.64 10.26
CA ILE A 46 13.17 -0.63 11.69
C ILE A 46 12.11 -1.68 12.06
N ARG A 47 11.04 -1.77 11.25
CA ARG A 47 9.97 -2.73 11.48
C ARG A 47 9.56 -3.36 10.14
N ALA A 48 10.08 -4.56 9.90
CA ALA A 48 9.94 -5.24 8.60
C ALA A 48 8.49 -5.57 8.24
N ASP A 49 7.61 -5.70 9.24
CA ASP A 49 6.20 -6.04 9.03
C ASP A 49 5.27 -4.83 9.18
N TYR A 50 5.80 -3.61 9.14
CA TYR A 50 4.99 -2.42 9.33
C TYR A 50 3.98 -2.26 8.19
N PRO A 51 2.66 -2.41 8.47
CA PRO A 51 1.66 -2.54 7.41
C PRO A 51 1.57 -1.32 6.49
N ASP A 52 1.60 -0.13 7.07
CA ASP A 52 1.44 1.10 6.28
C ASP A 52 2.56 1.24 5.25
N ALA A 53 3.80 0.94 5.65
CA ALA A 53 4.94 1.03 4.75
C ALA A 53 4.89 -0.08 3.69
N LEU A 54 4.47 -1.30 4.07
CA LEU A 54 4.34 -2.39 3.12
C LEU A 54 3.31 -2.08 2.03
N LEU A 55 2.17 -1.54 2.42
CA LEU A 55 1.11 -1.21 1.48
C LEU A 55 1.54 -0.08 0.54
N GLN A 56 2.20 0.94 1.09
CA GLN A 56 2.74 2.04 0.28
C GLN A 56 3.79 1.55 -0.71
N MET A 57 4.70 0.67 -0.27
CA MET A 57 5.72 0.12 -1.16
C MET A 57 5.13 -0.75 -2.26
N ALA A 58 4.06 -1.50 -1.94
CA ALA A 58 3.36 -2.27 -2.96
C ALA A 58 2.78 -1.35 -4.03
N ASP A 59 2.10 -0.29 -3.61
CA ASP A 59 1.49 0.67 -4.54
C ASP A 59 2.54 1.41 -5.36
N LEU A 60 3.61 1.87 -4.72
CA LEU A 60 4.73 2.54 -5.41
C LEU A 60 5.40 1.63 -6.43
N SER A 61 5.63 0.38 -6.07
CA SER A 61 6.26 -0.59 -6.97
C SER A 61 5.41 -0.80 -8.21
N LEU A 62 4.10 -0.92 -8.02
CA LEU A 62 3.17 -1.07 -9.13
C LEU A 62 3.20 0.17 -10.04
N ALA A 63 3.18 1.36 -9.44
CA ALA A 63 3.22 2.62 -10.19
C ALA A 63 4.50 2.75 -11.01
N ARG A 64 5.60 2.18 -10.52
CA ARG A 64 6.88 2.21 -11.23
C ARG A 64 7.04 1.07 -12.23
N GLY A 65 6.02 0.27 -12.43
CA GLY A 65 6.02 -0.80 -13.41
C GLY A 65 6.55 -2.14 -12.91
N SER A 66 6.81 -2.27 -11.60
CA SER A 66 7.32 -3.52 -11.03
C SER A 66 6.20 -4.27 -10.31
N ALA A 67 5.35 -4.94 -11.08
CA ALA A 67 4.23 -5.69 -10.52
C ALA A 67 4.71 -6.86 -9.64
N LEU A 68 5.85 -7.46 -9.98
CA LEU A 68 6.39 -8.56 -9.18
C LEU A 68 6.81 -8.08 -7.78
N ALA A 69 7.51 -6.95 -7.71
CA ALA A 69 7.89 -6.37 -6.42
C ALA A 69 6.65 -5.95 -5.64
N ALA A 70 5.65 -5.38 -6.33
CA ALA A 70 4.39 -4.99 -5.69
C ALA A 70 3.70 -6.19 -5.08
N ARG A 71 3.65 -7.31 -5.80
CA ARG A 71 3.07 -8.56 -5.28
C ARG A 71 3.79 -9.00 -4.00
N ALA A 72 5.11 -8.97 -4.00
CA ALA A 72 5.90 -9.41 -2.85
C ALA A 72 5.59 -8.55 -1.61
N PHE A 73 5.54 -7.24 -1.76
CA PHE A 73 5.19 -6.35 -0.64
C PHE A 73 3.77 -6.58 -0.15
N LEU A 74 2.83 -6.78 -1.05
CA LEU A 74 1.44 -7.01 -0.67
C LEU A 74 1.27 -8.35 0.05
N GLU A 75 1.98 -9.39 -0.37
CA GLU A 75 1.96 -10.67 0.31
C GLU A 75 2.48 -10.53 1.74
N ARG A 76 3.55 -9.78 1.93
CA ARG A 76 4.06 -9.49 3.27
C ARG A 76 3.01 -8.74 4.11
N TYR A 77 2.31 -7.80 3.49
CA TYR A 77 1.25 -7.06 4.15
C TYR A 77 0.17 -8.00 4.68
N PHE A 78 -0.28 -8.95 3.86
CA PHE A 78 -1.37 -9.85 4.25
C PHE A 78 -0.97 -10.87 5.32
N VAL A 79 0.31 -11.08 5.56
CA VAL A 79 0.75 -12.01 6.61
C VAL A 79 0.32 -11.52 7.98
N GLY A 80 0.43 -10.23 8.27
CA GLY A 80 0.18 -9.72 9.60
C GLY A 80 -0.84 -8.60 9.69
N ALA A 81 -1.28 -8.06 8.56
CA ALA A 81 -2.15 -6.90 8.56
C ALA A 81 -3.60 -7.29 8.27
N ARG A 82 -4.50 -6.45 8.75
CA ARG A 82 -5.91 -6.61 8.46
C ARG A 82 -6.20 -6.31 7.01
N VAL A 83 -6.98 -7.16 6.38
CA VAL A 83 -7.44 -6.96 5.01
C VAL A 83 -8.31 -5.71 4.95
N SER A 84 -8.03 -4.82 4.00
CA SER A 84 -8.80 -3.61 3.77
C SER A 84 -9.31 -3.58 2.33
N PRO A 85 -10.35 -2.80 2.04
CA PRO A 85 -10.81 -2.65 0.65
C PRO A 85 -9.68 -2.18 -0.28
N GLU A 86 -8.86 -1.22 0.20
CA GLU A 86 -7.75 -0.69 -0.58
C GLU A 86 -6.69 -1.74 -0.88
N SER A 87 -6.39 -2.62 0.08
CA SER A 87 -5.40 -3.68 -0.12
C SER A 87 -5.91 -4.70 -1.14
N LEU A 88 -7.19 -5.02 -1.13
CA LEU A 88 -7.77 -5.93 -2.12
C LEU A 88 -7.79 -5.32 -3.51
N LEU A 89 -8.15 -4.05 -3.62
CA LEU A 89 -8.13 -3.35 -4.92
C LEU A 89 -6.71 -3.31 -5.48
N LEU A 90 -5.73 -3.05 -4.64
CA LEU A 90 -4.33 -3.09 -5.06
C LEU A 90 -3.95 -4.48 -5.55
N GLY A 91 -4.41 -5.53 -4.86
CA GLY A 91 -4.21 -6.90 -5.31
C GLY A 91 -4.78 -7.15 -6.69
N VAL A 92 -5.99 -6.66 -6.97
CA VAL A 92 -6.60 -6.76 -8.30
C VAL A 92 -5.70 -6.13 -9.35
N ARG A 93 -5.23 -4.92 -9.08
CA ARG A 93 -4.40 -4.16 -10.03
C ARG A 93 -3.06 -4.87 -10.28
N ILE A 94 -2.45 -5.38 -9.24
CA ILE A 94 -1.17 -6.10 -9.35
C ILE A 94 -1.35 -7.35 -10.19
N GLU A 95 -2.36 -8.18 -9.88
CA GLU A 95 -2.55 -9.43 -10.59
C GLU A 95 -3.01 -9.21 -12.03
N HIS A 96 -3.74 -8.14 -12.28
CA HIS A 96 -4.07 -7.74 -13.64
C HIS A 96 -2.81 -7.46 -14.45
N LYS A 97 -1.86 -6.71 -13.88
CA LYS A 97 -0.57 -6.43 -14.54
C LYS A 97 0.26 -7.69 -14.73
N MET A 98 0.17 -8.62 -13.77
CA MET A 98 0.91 -9.88 -13.85
C MET A 98 0.28 -10.87 -14.84
N GLY A 99 -0.95 -10.60 -15.26
CA GLY A 99 -1.67 -11.52 -16.13
C GLY A 99 -2.23 -12.75 -15.43
N ASP A 100 -2.29 -12.73 -14.10
CA ASP A 100 -2.84 -13.85 -13.31
C ASP A 100 -4.33 -13.62 -13.09
N ARG A 101 -5.13 -14.10 -14.03
CA ARG A 101 -6.58 -13.88 -14.01
C ARG A 101 -7.25 -14.52 -12.81
N ALA A 102 -6.80 -15.71 -12.42
CA ALA A 102 -7.39 -16.41 -11.28
C ALA A 102 -7.16 -15.64 -9.98
N ALA A 103 -5.96 -15.12 -9.78
CA ALA A 103 -5.66 -14.31 -8.59
C ALA A 103 -6.41 -12.98 -8.61
N GLU A 104 -6.47 -12.34 -9.77
CA GLU A 104 -7.22 -11.10 -9.95
C GLU A 104 -8.69 -11.30 -9.55
N ASP A 105 -9.31 -12.37 -10.04
CA ASP A 105 -10.71 -12.67 -9.76
C ASP A 105 -10.94 -12.98 -8.28
N ARG A 106 -10.01 -13.67 -7.63
CA ARG A 106 -10.13 -13.95 -6.19
C ARG A 106 -10.16 -12.67 -5.37
N TYR A 107 -9.27 -11.71 -5.69
CA TYR A 107 -9.27 -10.42 -5.00
C TYR A 107 -10.54 -9.62 -5.29
N ALA A 108 -10.98 -9.60 -6.54
CA ALA A 108 -12.18 -8.87 -6.93
C ALA A 108 -13.43 -9.44 -6.27
N ASP A 109 -13.57 -10.77 -6.24
CA ASP A 109 -14.70 -11.43 -5.61
C ASP A 109 -14.76 -11.12 -4.11
N ARG A 110 -13.62 -11.16 -3.46
CA ARG A 110 -13.57 -10.86 -2.03
C ARG A 110 -13.92 -9.40 -1.76
N LEU A 111 -13.46 -8.50 -2.62
CA LEU A 111 -13.76 -7.07 -2.50
C LEU A 111 -15.27 -6.85 -2.62
N GLU A 112 -15.91 -7.44 -3.61
CA GLU A 112 -17.35 -7.31 -3.80
C GLU A 112 -18.16 -7.97 -2.69
N LYS A 113 -17.69 -9.10 -2.18
CA LYS A 113 -18.40 -9.85 -1.15
C LYS A 113 -18.31 -9.17 0.23
N ASP A 114 -17.10 -8.79 0.62
CA ASP A 114 -16.85 -8.30 1.99
C ASP A 114 -16.95 -6.79 2.10
N PHE A 115 -16.78 -6.06 1.01
CA PHE A 115 -16.73 -4.60 1.01
C PHE A 115 -17.54 -4.00 -0.13
N ALA A 116 -18.75 -4.51 -0.34
CA ALA A 116 -19.60 -4.15 -1.48
C ALA A 116 -19.85 -2.65 -1.61
N ASP A 117 -19.94 -1.94 -0.49
CA ASP A 117 -20.28 -0.52 -0.48
C ASP A 117 -19.06 0.39 -0.39
N SER A 118 -17.84 -0.16 -0.47
CA SER A 118 -16.63 0.63 -0.35
C SER A 118 -16.31 1.39 -1.63
N ASP A 119 -15.53 2.47 -1.49
CA ASP A 119 -15.03 3.22 -2.64
C ASP A 119 -14.16 2.33 -3.54
N ALA A 120 -13.40 1.41 -2.94
CA ALA A 120 -12.57 0.48 -3.70
C ALA A 120 -13.41 -0.41 -4.62
N THR A 121 -14.53 -0.92 -4.13
CA THR A 121 -15.44 -1.74 -4.95
C THR A 121 -16.04 -0.90 -6.08
N ARG A 122 -16.40 0.35 -5.79
CA ARG A 122 -16.90 1.27 -6.81
C ARG A 122 -15.85 1.50 -7.90
N GLN A 123 -14.60 1.74 -7.50
CA GLN A 123 -13.50 1.90 -8.45
C GLN A 123 -13.27 0.64 -9.29
N LEU A 124 -13.38 -0.53 -8.68
CA LEU A 124 -13.27 -1.80 -9.39
C LEU A 124 -14.33 -1.91 -10.48
N ARG A 125 -15.59 -1.60 -10.16
CA ARG A 125 -16.70 -1.67 -11.12
C ARG A 125 -16.53 -0.66 -12.24
N GLU A 126 -16.09 0.56 -11.91
CA GLU A 126 -15.85 1.60 -12.91
C GLU A 126 -14.72 1.19 -13.85
N GLY A 127 -13.64 0.63 -13.31
CA GLY A 127 -12.52 0.14 -14.12
C GLY A 127 -12.93 -0.99 -15.05
N ALA A 128 -13.75 -1.91 -14.57
CA ALA A 128 -14.28 -2.99 -15.38
C ALA A 128 -15.19 -2.45 -16.50
N GLY A 129 -16.00 -1.44 -16.18
CA GLY A 129 -16.87 -0.82 -17.17
C GLY A 129 -16.13 0.02 -18.20
N ALA A 130 -14.95 0.52 -17.85
CA ALA A 130 -14.14 1.35 -18.74
C ALA A 130 -13.40 0.54 -19.81
N LYS A 131 -13.33 -0.75 -19.62
CA LYS A 131 -12.70 -1.65 -20.60
C LYS A 131 -13.67 -2.05 -21.68
#